data_fcb11b6b6eeaa0d9d0914c4a5081fb5d
#
_entry.id   fcb11b6b6eeaa0d9d0914c4a5081fb5d
#
_cell.length_a   1.000
_cell.length_b   1.000
_cell.length_c   1.000
_cell.angle_alpha   90.00
_cell.angle_beta   90.00
_cell.angle_gamma   90.00
#
_symmetry.space_group_name_H-M   'P 1'
#
loop_
_entity.id
_entity.type
_entity.pdbx_description
1 polymer ?
#
loop_
_entity_poly.entity_id
_entity_poly.type
_entity_poly.pdbx_seq_one_letter_code
_entity_poly.pdbx_strand_id
1 'polypeptide(L)'
;MKRLRAMLCALLAGALLAGCGVQPRTDDKQGGGAAVDLTKYAAREAAYPAYPHEPRYEDYFNDNGEGDWDAYMAAEDEYMAAMQKLGKGRLDQESAAPVLAFADRTAGAIFTDSENRVYSPISLYAALAMLTEVTDGSTKQQVMDLLAADDTETLRQQIKDLWIGVYTDDDQSVCRLANAAFLRENAEVKQEAVDTLADWHFASTYRLPMGTEEADKAIAGWLNQNTGGLLSEETGDIRTDGNDLLRLYNTIYYKSGWQDAFKSSRTKQDTFTAADGSAQRVDFMHRTESGSYRKGDGYTAAPRSLNYGRMVFVLP
;
A
#
# COMPACT_ATOMS: atom_id res chain seq x y z
N MET A 1 25.36 -11.30 7.88
CA MET A 1 25.24 -10.61 6.58
C MET A 1 24.77 -11.52 5.44
N LYS A 2 25.40 -12.68 5.14
CA LYS A 2 24.93 -13.56 4.04
C LYS A 2 23.54 -14.17 4.26
N ARG A 3 23.16 -14.51 5.51
CA ARG A 3 21.83 -15.08 5.83
C ARG A 3 20.72 -14.04 5.82
N LEU A 4 21.01 -12.81 6.20
CA LEU A 4 20.04 -11.70 6.13
C LEU A 4 19.75 -11.31 4.67
N ARG A 5 20.76 -11.37 3.78
CA ARG A 5 20.56 -11.18 2.33
C ARG A 5 19.66 -12.27 1.72
N ALA A 6 19.78 -13.51 2.17
CA ALA A 6 18.91 -14.60 1.72
C ALA A 6 17.46 -14.47 2.24
N MET A 7 17.28 -13.95 3.46
CA MET A 7 15.96 -13.68 4.02
C MET A 7 15.30 -12.46 3.38
N LEU A 8 16.06 -11.38 3.09
CA LEU A 8 15.57 -10.24 2.34
C LEU A 8 15.14 -10.63 0.91
N CYS A 9 15.88 -11.53 0.24
CA CYS A 9 15.50 -12.03 -1.09
C CYS A 9 14.20 -12.83 -1.07
N ALA A 10 13.89 -13.56 0.01
CA ALA A 10 12.63 -14.29 0.12
C ALA A 10 11.41 -13.39 0.38
N LEU A 11 11.61 -12.24 1.07
CA LEU A 11 10.59 -11.21 1.26
C LEU A 11 10.36 -10.35 -0.01
N LEU A 12 11.37 -10.22 -0.86
CA LEU A 12 11.32 -9.46 -2.12
C LEU A 12 10.65 -10.24 -3.27
N ALA A 13 10.58 -11.56 -3.20
CA ALA A 13 9.96 -12.37 -4.26
C ALA A 13 8.44 -12.16 -4.41
N GLY A 14 7.77 -11.54 -3.43
CA GLY A 14 6.35 -11.18 -3.50
C GLY A 14 6.05 -9.81 -4.14
N ALA A 15 7.09 -9.01 -4.44
CA ALA A 15 6.93 -7.66 -5.02
C ALA A 15 7.33 -7.58 -6.50
N LEU A 16 7.70 -8.70 -7.11
CA LEU A 16 8.09 -8.77 -8.51
C LEU A 16 6.93 -9.30 -9.32
N LEU A 17 6.26 -8.46 -10.06
CA LEU A 17 5.64 -8.71 -11.37
C LEU A 17 4.46 -7.75 -11.60
N ALA A 18 4.60 -6.83 -12.50
CA ALA A 18 3.57 -6.44 -13.46
C ALA A 18 4.09 -5.30 -14.35
N GLY A 19 4.84 -5.67 -15.33
CA GLY A 19 5.08 -4.86 -16.51
C GLY A 19 4.43 -5.57 -17.70
N CYS A 20 3.12 -5.51 -17.83
CA CYS A 20 2.43 -5.86 -19.05
C CYS A 20 1.21 -4.97 -19.23
N GLY A 21 1.08 -4.42 -20.43
CA GLY A 21 0.10 -3.44 -20.83
C GLY A 21 -1.33 -3.80 -20.42
N VAL A 22 -1.86 -3.06 -19.48
CA VAL A 22 -3.27 -3.11 -19.12
C VAL A 22 -4.01 -2.15 -20.04
N GLN A 23 -4.82 -2.66 -20.95
CA GLN A 23 -5.84 -1.87 -21.62
C GLN A 23 -6.79 -1.27 -20.57
N PRO A 24 -7.22 -0.01 -20.70
CA PRO A 24 -8.17 0.57 -19.77
C PRO A 24 -9.49 -0.21 -19.86
N ARG A 25 -9.82 -0.95 -18.82
CA ARG A 25 -11.16 -1.49 -18.63
C ARG A 25 -12.06 -0.33 -18.20
N THR A 26 -12.90 0.11 -19.11
CA THR A 26 -14.09 0.90 -18.82
C THR A 26 -15.14 -0.04 -18.23
N ASP A 27 -15.12 -0.24 -16.93
CA ASP A 27 -16.30 -0.67 -16.16
C ASP A 27 -15.94 -0.54 -14.68
N ASP A 28 -16.56 0.46 -14.03
CA ASP A 28 -16.63 0.62 -12.58
C ASP A 28 -17.50 -0.48 -11.95
N LYS A 29 -17.03 -1.71 -12.04
CA LYS A 29 -17.48 -2.78 -11.15
C LYS A 29 -16.29 -3.14 -10.29
N GLN A 30 -16.45 -2.95 -8.99
CA GLN A 30 -15.58 -3.51 -7.95
C GLN A 30 -15.01 -4.83 -8.47
N GLY A 31 -13.68 -4.92 -8.57
CA GLY A 31 -13.00 -6.15 -8.96
C GLY A 31 -13.42 -7.25 -7.99
N GLY A 32 -14.48 -7.95 -8.35
CA GLY A 32 -15.09 -8.99 -7.55
C GLY A 32 -14.34 -10.29 -7.72
N GLY A 33 -13.16 -10.39 -7.16
CA GLY A 33 -12.69 -11.68 -6.68
C GLY A 33 -13.65 -12.10 -5.56
N ALA A 34 -14.24 -13.29 -5.62
CA ALA A 34 -15.10 -13.78 -4.56
C ALA A 34 -14.38 -13.62 -3.21
N ALA A 35 -14.98 -12.89 -2.27
CA ALA A 35 -14.41 -12.69 -0.95
C ALA A 35 -14.09 -14.05 -0.34
N VAL A 36 -12.84 -14.29 -0.01
CA VAL A 36 -12.44 -15.53 0.68
C VAL A 36 -12.82 -15.36 2.13
N ASP A 37 -13.66 -16.27 2.61
CA ASP A 37 -14.01 -16.34 4.04
C ASP A 37 -12.83 -16.96 4.81
N LEU A 38 -12.10 -16.12 5.52
CA LEU A 38 -10.98 -16.50 6.37
C LEU A 38 -11.36 -16.61 7.85
N THR A 39 -12.63 -16.39 8.21
CA THR A 39 -13.07 -16.36 9.63
C THR A 39 -12.76 -17.67 10.36
N LYS A 40 -12.85 -18.82 9.68
CA LYS A 40 -12.51 -20.12 10.24
C LYS A 40 -11.03 -20.29 10.62
N TYR A 41 -10.17 -19.46 10.07
CA TYR A 41 -8.73 -19.47 10.36
C TYR A 41 -8.29 -18.32 11.27
N ALA A 42 -9.18 -17.37 11.54
CA ALA A 42 -8.83 -16.17 12.27
C ALA A 42 -8.42 -16.49 13.71
N ALA A 43 -7.19 -16.16 14.07
CA ALA A 43 -6.75 -16.09 15.47
C ALA A 43 -7.14 -14.72 16.06
N ARG A 44 -6.99 -13.65 15.25
CA ARG A 44 -7.47 -12.31 15.54
C ARG A 44 -7.55 -11.50 14.24
N GLU A 45 -8.66 -10.84 14.00
CA GLU A 45 -8.80 -9.89 12.92
C GLU A 45 -8.54 -8.46 13.42
N ALA A 46 -7.81 -7.68 12.62
CA ALA A 46 -7.60 -6.28 12.89
C ALA A 46 -8.88 -5.48 12.60
N ALA A 47 -9.20 -4.54 13.49
CA ALA A 47 -10.30 -3.61 13.28
C ALA A 47 -9.78 -2.35 12.57
N TYR A 48 -10.22 -2.14 11.34
CA TYR A 48 -9.92 -0.90 10.63
C TYR A 48 -10.90 0.20 11.06
N PRO A 49 -10.41 1.43 11.30
CA PRO A 49 -11.31 2.54 11.59
C PRO A 49 -12.18 2.85 10.36
N ALA A 50 -13.44 3.20 10.60
CA ALA A 50 -14.29 3.71 9.53
C ALA A 50 -13.70 5.03 9.00
N TYR A 51 -13.62 5.15 7.66
CA TYR A 51 -13.19 6.39 7.04
C TYR A 51 -14.37 7.36 7.00
N PRO A 52 -14.23 8.59 7.49
CA PRO A 52 -15.31 9.59 7.39
C PRO A 52 -15.55 9.98 5.93
N HIS A 53 -16.81 10.17 5.56
CA HIS A 53 -17.18 10.64 4.23
C HIS A 53 -17.37 12.15 4.24
N GLU A 54 -16.73 12.83 3.30
CA GLU A 54 -16.90 14.27 3.10
C GLU A 54 -18.35 14.57 2.66
N PRO A 55 -19.05 15.53 3.29
CA PRO A 55 -20.39 15.90 2.84
C PRO A 55 -20.36 16.49 1.43
N ARG A 56 -21.27 16.04 0.59
CA ARG A 56 -21.34 16.53 -0.79
C ARG A 56 -22.26 17.72 -0.87
N TYR A 57 -21.85 18.77 -1.55
CA TYR A 57 -22.63 19.98 -1.74
C TYR A 57 -24.02 19.67 -2.35
N GLU A 58 -24.10 18.76 -3.31
CA GLU A 58 -25.34 18.34 -3.95
C GLU A 58 -26.37 17.66 -3.03
N ASP A 59 -25.95 17.17 -1.86
CA ASP A 59 -26.87 16.57 -0.86
C ASP A 59 -27.62 17.65 -0.05
N TYR A 60 -27.14 18.90 -0.07
CA TYR A 60 -27.68 20.04 0.68
C TYR A 60 -28.22 21.15 -0.17
N PHE A 61 -27.87 21.19 -1.47
CA PHE A 61 -28.23 22.26 -2.40
C PHE A 61 -28.75 21.68 -3.72
N ASN A 62 -29.74 22.35 -4.29
CA ASN A 62 -30.25 22.04 -5.63
C ASN A 62 -29.37 22.67 -6.73
N ASP A 63 -29.69 22.37 -8.00
CA ASP A 63 -28.96 22.88 -9.17
C ASP A 63 -28.95 24.43 -9.28
N ASN A 64 -29.88 25.12 -8.60
CA ASN A 64 -29.97 26.58 -8.56
C ASN A 64 -29.15 27.18 -7.41
N GLY A 65 -28.49 26.35 -6.58
CA GLY A 65 -27.73 26.78 -5.40
C GLY A 65 -28.59 27.15 -4.19
N GLU A 66 -29.89 26.80 -4.22
CA GLU A 66 -30.77 26.95 -3.06
C GLU A 66 -30.66 25.71 -2.19
N GLY A 67 -30.45 25.90 -0.87
CA GLY A 67 -30.28 24.79 0.05
C GLY A 67 -30.08 25.26 1.48
N ASP A 68 -29.65 24.33 2.32
CA ASP A 68 -29.45 24.53 3.76
C ASP A 68 -27.95 24.64 4.11
N TRP A 69 -27.46 25.88 4.15
CA TRP A 69 -26.08 26.19 4.54
C TRP A 69 -25.76 25.78 5.98
N ASP A 70 -26.71 25.91 6.90
CA ASP A 70 -26.46 25.57 8.30
C ASP A 70 -26.28 24.05 8.46
N ALA A 71 -27.12 23.27 7.75
CA ALA A 71 -26.97 21.81 7.72
C ALA A 71 -25.67 21.35 7.05
N TYR A 72 -25.28 21.99 5.92
CA TYR A 72 -24.01 21.67 5.24
C TYR A 72 -22.82 21.96 6.14
N MET A 73 -22.77 23.15 6.76
CA MET A 73 -21.68 23.51 7.68
C MET A 73 -21.60 22.62 8.91
N ALA A 74 -22.76 22.19 9.45
CA ALA A 74 -22.79 21.24 10.56
C ALA A 74 -22.21 19.87 10.15
N ALA A 75 -22.52 19.39 8.94
CA ALA A 75 -21.95 18.15 8.41
C ALA A 75 -20.43 18.25 8.14
N GLU A 76 -19.97 19.41 7.65
CA GLU A 76 -18.54 19.69 7.51
C GLU A 76 -17.80 19.67 8.86
N ASP A 77 -18.39 20.28 9.89
CA ASP A 77 -17.82 20.26 11.24
C ASP A 77 -17.75 18.84 11.81
N GLU A 78 -18.79 18.03 11.61
CA GLU A 78 -18.81 16.61 11.99
C GLU A 78 -17.74 15.79 11.24
N TYR A 79 -17.59 16.02 9.95
CA TYR A 79 -16.56 15.40 9.13
C TYR A 79 -15.16 15.75 9.62
N MET A 80 -14.89 17.04 9.83
CA MET A 80 -13.60 17.51 10.35
C MET A 80 -13.28 16.94 11.74
N ALA A 81 -14.27 16.87 12.63
CA ALA A 81 -14.13 16.25 13.94
C ALA A 81 -13.84 14.74 13.85
N ALA A 82 -14.50 14.04 12.93
CA ALA A 82 -14.27 12.62 12.67
C ALA A 82 -12.87 12.37 12.09
N MET A 83 -12.41 13.21 11.16
CA MET A 83 -11.06 13.15 10.60
C MET A 83 -9.99 13.40 11.67
N GLN A 84 -10.22 14.37 12.56
CA GLN A 84 -9.33 14.61 13.69
C GLN A 84 -9.31 13.42 14.67
N LYS A 85 -10.47 12.84 14.97
CA LYS A 85 -10.57 11.65 15.82
C LYS A 85 -9.87 10.44 15.20
N LEU A 86 -9.95 10.27 13.89
CA LEU A 86 -9.20 9.25 13.15
C LEU A 86 -7.68 9.46 13.28
N GLY A 87 -7.23 10.67 13.56
CA GLY A 87 -5.81 11.03 13.68
C GLY A 87 -5.20 11.49 12.35
N LYS A 88 -6.03 11.86 11.37
CA LYS A 88 -5.54 12.50 10.14
C LYS A 88 -4.78 13.79 10.47
N GLY A 89 -3.70 14.05 9.72
CA GLY A 89 -2.83 15.20 9.97
C GLY A 89 -1.69 14.97 10.99
N ARG A 90 -1.61 13.77 11.58
CA ARG A 90 -0.45 13.39 12.43
C ARG A 90 0.78 13.04 11.61
N LEU A 91 0.59 12.58 10.36
CA LEU A 91 1.68 12.29 9.46
C LEU A 91 2.21 13.57 8.84
N ASP A 92 3.28 14.08 9.39
CA ASP A 92 4.04 15.22 8.88
C ASP A 92 5.40 14.77 8.31
N GLN A 93 6.23 15.73 7.97
CA GLN A 93 7.56 15.45 7.42
C GLN A 93 8.48 14.76 8.44
N GLU A 94 8.34 15.07 9.72
CA GLU A 94 9.13 14.49 10.79
C GLU A 94 8.75 13.03 11.02
N SER A 95 7.45 12.73 11.10
CA SER A 95 6.92 11.37 11.25
C SER A 95 7.24 10.48 10.05
N ALA A 96 7.32 11.06 8.84
CA ALA A 96 7.67 10.33 7.61
C ALA A 96 9.19 10.12 7.43
N ALA A 97 10.05 10.91 8.12
CA ALA A 97 11.49 10.90 7.91
C ALA A 97 12.16 9.52 8.06
N PRO A 98 11.81 8.66 9.04
CA PRO A 98 12.40 7.33 9.16
C PRO A 98 12.13 6.44 7.94
N VAL A 99 10.92 6.49 7.36
CA VAL A 99 10.57 5.72 6.15
C VAL A 99 11.30 6.26 4.94
N LEU A 100 11.44 7.58 4.81
CA LEU A 100 12.22 8.18 3.72
C LEU A 100 13.70 7.80 3.81
N ALA A 101 14.31 7.86 4.99
CA ALA A 101 15.67 7.41 5.21
C ALA A 101 15.86 5.91 4.97
N PHE A 102 14.85 5.09 5.30
CA PHE A 102 14.83 3.68 4.97
C PHE A 102 14.75 3.45 3.46
N ALA A 103 13.92 4.21 2.74
CA ALA A 103 13.82 4.17 1.29
C ALA A 103 15.18 4.44 0.63
N ASP A 104 15.88 5.49 1.05
CA ASP A 104 17.20 5.84 0.53
C ASP A 104 18.24 4.73 0.76
N ARG A 105 18.22 4.09 1.94
CA ARG A 105 19.15 3.00 2.25
C ARG A 105 18.88 1.72 1.45
N THR A 106 17.63 1.46 1.10
CA THR A 106 17.20 0.18 0.49
C THR A 106 17.02 0.27 -1.02
N ALA A 107 16.77 1.45 -1.58
CA ALA A 107 16.55 1.64 -3.02
C ALA A 107 17.72 1.08 -3.87
N GLY A 108 18.96 1.35 -3.49
CA GLY A 108 20.15 0.86 -4.20
C GLY A 108 20.32 -0.67 -4.18
N ALA A 109 19.67 -1.37 -3.24
CA ALA A 109 19.66 -2.84 -3.19
C ALA A 109 18.53 -3.44 -4.04
N ILE A 110 17.52 -2.65 -4.40
CA ILE A 110 16.34 -3.08 -5.15
C ILE A 110 16.48 -2.74 -6.63
N PHE A 111 16.92 -1.52 -6.93
CA PHE A 111 17.13 -1.06 -8.30
C PHE A 111 18.59 -1.34 -8.74
N THR A 112 18.90 -2.61 -9.00
CA THR A 112 20.27 -3.06 -9.32
C THR A 112 20.53 -3.30 -10.79
N ASP A 113 19.49 -3.25 -11.62
CA ASP A 113 19.53 -3.53 -13.06
C ASP A 113 18.57 -2.62 -13.83
N SER A 114 18.42 -2.84 -15.14
CA SER A 114 17.53 -2.08 -16.03
C SER A 114 16.12 -2.67 -16.16
N GLU A 115 15.76 -3.65 -15.33
CA GLU A 115 14.42 -4.22 -15.36
C GLU A 115 13.38 -3.30 -14.73
N ASN A 116 12.13 -3.41 -15.19
CA ASN A 116 11.01 -2.73 -14.57
C ASN A 116 10.78 -3.30 -13.17
N ARG A 117 10.81 -2.43 -12.16
CA ARG A 117 10.61 -2.83 -10.77
C ARG A 117 9.62 -1.89 -10.09
N VAL A 118 8.81 -2.46 -9.22
CA VAL A 118 7.93 -1.71 -8.31
C VAL A 118 8.45 -1.89 -6.89
N TYR A 119 8.58 -0.79 -6.18
CA TYR A 119 9.03 -0.79 -4.79
C TYR A 119 8.18 0.16 -3.95
N SER A 120 7.67 -0.34 -2.85
CA SER A 120 6.98 0.44 -1.83
C SER A 120 7.79 0.44 -0.53
N PRO A 121 8.50 1.52 -0.22
CA PRO A 121 9.27 1.62 1.03
C PRO A 121 8.39 1.43 2.27
N ILE A 122 7.20 2.02 2.29
CA ILE A 122 6.27 1.93 3.41
C ILE A 122 5.79 0.49 3.64
N SER A 123 5.55 -0.29 2.56
CA SER A 123 5.17 -1.70 2.68
C SER A 123 6.27 -2.54 3.30
N LEU A 124 7.50 -2.36 2.83
CA LEU A 124 8.63 -3.12 3.36
C LEU A 124 8.94 -2.71 4.81
N TYR A 125 8.86 -1.41 5.11
CA TYR A 125 9.05 -0.89 6.46
C TYR A 125 8.00 -1.47 7.43
N ALA A 126 6.72 -1.46 7.05
CA ALA A 126 5.64 -2.02 7.86
C ALA A 126 5.78 -3.54 8.07
N ALA A 127 6.15 -4.29 7.03
CA ALA A 127 6.36 -5.73 7.14
C ALA A 127 7.54 -6.07 8.09
N LEU A 128 8.63 -5.31 8.03
CA LEU A 128 9.76 -5.46 8.93
C LEU A 128 9.40 -5.04 10.36
N ALA A 129 8.59 -4.00 10.54
CA ALA A 129 8.10 -3.64 11.86
C ALA A 129 7.23 -4.75 12.47
N MET A 130 6.34 -5.38 11.71
CA MET A 130 5.60 -6.57 12.18
C MET A 130 6.55 -7.72 12.59
N LEU A 131 7.66 -7.90 11.86
CA LEU A 131 8.63 -8.94 12.19
C LEU A 131 9.27 -8.72 13.56
N THR A 132 9.42 -7.48 14.04
CA THR A 132 9.96 -7.20 15.38
C THR A 132 9.05 -7.69 16.51
N GLU A 133 7.76 -7.85 16.26
CA GLU A 133 6.79 -8.31 17.25
C GLU A 133 6.79 -9.84 17.45
N VAL A 134 7.28 -10.55 16.44
CA VAL A 134 7.28 -12.04 16.42
C VAL A 134 8.69 -12.62 16.44
N THR A 135 9.70 -11.78 16.65
CA THR A 135 11.10 -12.19 16.80
C THR A 135 11.68 -11.66 18.10
N ASP A 136 12.80 -12.25 18.53
CA ASP A 136 13.51 -11.84 19.74
C ASP A 136 15.04 -11.90 19.55
N GLY A 137 15.79 -11.43 20.55
CA GLY A 137 17.25 -11.47 20.58
C GLY A 137 17.90 -10.76 19.38
N SER A 138 18.94 -11.38 18.82
CA SER A 138 19.73 -10.78 17.74
C SER A 138 18.95 -10.54 16.44
N THR A 139 17.94 -11.34 16.13
CA THR A 139 17.11 -11.15 14.94
C THR A 139 16.30 -9.88 15.06
N LYS A 140 15.63 -9.69 16.21
CA LYS A 140 14.88 -8.46 16.49
C LYS A 140 15.81 -7.24 16.40
N GLN A 141 16.98 -7.29 17.04
CA GLN A 141 17.92 -6.17 17.03
C GLN A 141 18.38 -5.81 15.60
N GLN A 142 18.70 -6.80 14.76
CA GLN A 142 19.09 -6.53 13.37
C GLN A 142 17.97 -5.86 12.55
N VAL A 143 16.71 -6.22 12.82
CA VAL A 143 15.56 -5.56 12.16
C VAL A 143 15.38 -4.14 12.68
N MET A 144 15.46 -3.93 14.00
CA MET A 144 15.41 -2.60 14.62
C MET A 144 16.50 -1.67 14.07
N ASP A 145 17.75 -2.18 13.96
CA ASP A 145 18.87 -1.43 13.38
C ASP A 145 18.61 -1.05 11.91
N LEU A 146 18.02 -1.96 11.12
CA LEU A 146 17.66 -1.71 9.73
C LEU A 146 16.56 -0.64 9.61
N LEU A 147 15.59 -0.64 10.52
CA LEU A 147 14.52 0.35 10.59
C LEU A 147 15.00 1.68 11.20
N ALA A 148 16.20 1.71 11.80
CA ALA A 148 16.72 2.81 12.60
C ALA A 148 15.75 3.17 13.74
N ALA A 149 15.19 2.15 14.40
CA ALA A 149 14.27 2.31 15.51
C ALA A 149 14.99 2.02 16.83
N ASP A 150 14.89 2.96 17.77
CA ASP A 150 15.57 2.87 19.07
C ASP A 150 14.82 1.93 20.03
N ASP A 151 13.50 1.96 20.00
CA ASP A 151 12.64 1.11 20.80
C ASP A 151 11.36 0.68 20.08
N THR A 152 10.75 -0.38 20.59
CA THR A 152 9.58 -1.00 19.95
C THR A 152 8.31 -0.17 20.12
N GLU A 153 8.16 0.57 21.22
CA GLU A 153 6.96 1.36 21.51
C GLU A 153 6.86 2.55 20.55
N THR A 154 7.97 3.26 20.37
CA THR A 154 8.08 4.34 19.37
C THR A 154 7.82 3.83 17.97
N LEU A 155 8.38 2.65 17.62
CA LEU A 155 8.15 2.03 16.30
C LEU A 155 6.67 1.69 16.09
N ARG A 156 5.98 1.14 17.10
CA ARG A 156 4.54 0.84 17.05
C ARG A 156 3.72 2.10 16.78
N GLN A 157 3.98 3.17 17.54
CA GLN A 157 3.27 4.44 17.35
C GLN A 157 3.52 5.01 15.96
N GLN A 158 4.75 4.98 15.49
CA GLN A 158 5.11 5.45 14.16
C GLN A 158 4.41 4.67 13.06
N ILE A 159 4.35 3.33 13.14
CA ILE A 159 3.63 2.50 12.17
C ILE A 159 2.14 2.82 12.17
N LYS A 160 1.55 3.00 13.34
CA LYS A 160 0.14 3.35 13.47
C LYS A 160 -0.16 4.72 12.84
N ASP A 161 0.68 5.72 13.11
CA ASP A 161 0.53 7.06 12.54
C ASP A 161 0.76 7.07 11.02
N LEU A 162 1.73 6.30 10.52
CA LEU A 162 1.94 6.07 9.08
C LEU A 162 0.72 5.43 8.43
N TRP A 163 0.19 4.36 9.02
CA TRP A 163 -0.98 3.66 8.50
C TRP A 163 -2.19 4.59 8.42
N ILE A 164 -2.52 5.27 9.51
CA ILE A 164 -3.63 6.23 9.56
C ILE A 164 -3.40 7.39 8.60
N GLY A 165 -2.18 7.89 8.53
CA GLY A 165 -1.82 9.04 7.69
C GLY A 165 -2.07 8.79 6.20
N VAL A 166 -1.72 7.60 5.71
CA VAL A 166 -1.91 7.24 4.30
C VAL A 166 -3.28 6.61 4.00
N TYR A 167 -3.98 6.09 5.02
CA TYR A 167 -5.29 5.47 4.84
C TYR A 167 -6.29 6.46 4.28
N THR A 168 -6.92 6.11 3.17
CA THR A 168 -7.98 6.88 2.51
C THR A 168 -8.95 5.91 1.90
N ASP A 169 -10.22 6.14 2.08
CA ASP A 169 -11.31 5.31 1.57
C ASP A 169 -12.54 6.17 1.32
N ASP A 170 -12.43 7.07 0.35
CA ASP A 170 -13.52 7.91 -0.11
C ASP A 170 -13.92 7.58 -1.57
N ASP A 171 -14.95 8.25 -2.08
CA ASP A 171 -15.48 8.01 -3.42
C ASP A 171 -14.48 8.33 -4.55
N GLN A 172 -13.52 9.22 -4.29
CA GLN A 172 -12.57 9.73 -5.29
C GLN A 172 -11.21 9.04 -5.21
N SER A 173 -10.85 8.54 -4.02
CA SER A 173 -9.53 8.00 -3.76
C SER A 173 -9.58 6.88 -2.74
N VAL A 174 -8.78 5.86 -2.97
CA VAL A 174 -8.59 4.75 -2.05
C VAL A 174 -7.09 4.54 -1.85
N CYS A 175 -6.66 4.53 -0.60
CA CYS A 175 -5.33 4.07 -0.20
C CYS A 175 -5.48 3.17 1.02
N ARG A 176 -5.41 1.86 0.80
CA ARG A 176 -5.54 0.85 1.85
C ARG A 176 -4.24 0.08 1.99
N LEU A 177 -3.71 0.10 3.20
CA LEU A 177 -2.65 -0.81 3.60
C LEU A 177 -3.32 -1.96 4.35
N ALA A 178 -3.11 -3.19 3.89
CA ALA A 178 -3.56 -4.36 4.63
C ALA A 178 -2.36 -5.21 5.05
N ASN A 179 -2.39 -5.64 6.30
CA ASN A 179 -1.35 -6.45 6.91
C ASN A 179 -1.92 -7.78 7.37
N ALA A 180 -1.17 -8.85 7.17
CA ALA A 180 -1.53 -10.15 7.71
C ALA A 180 -0.32 -10.96 8.16
N ALA A 181 -0.52 -11.73 9.23
CA ALA A 181 0.35 -12.79 9.70
C ALA A 181 -0.34 -14.14 9.50
N PHE A 182 0.18 -14.97 8.63
CA PHE A 182 -0.28 -16.34 8.44
C PHE A 182 0.64 -17.29 9.20
N LEU A 183 0.11 -17.89 10.23
CA LEU A 183 0.80 -18.84 11.09
C LEU A 183 0.44 -20.27 10.67
N ARG A 184 1.41 -21.19 10.80
CA ARG A 184 1.07 -22.60 10.77
C ARG A 184 0.10 -22.91 11.91
N GLU A 185 -0.93 -23.73 11.68
CA GLU A 185 -2.04 -24.02 12.60
C GLU A 185 -1.62 -24.38 14.01
N ASN A 186 -0.52 -25.12 14.15
CA ASN A 186 0.04 -25.59 15.43
C ASN A 186 1.25 -24.75 15.91
N ALA A 187 1.51 -23.58 15.33
CA ALA A 187 2.60 -22.71 15.76
C ALA A 187 2.29 -22.12 17.14
N GLU A 188 3.26 -22.21 18.04
CA GLU A 188 3.19 -21.55 19.35
C GLU A 188 3.60 -20.08 19.19
N VAL A 189 2.66 -19.17 19.38
CA VAL A 189 2.88 -17.71 19.36
C VAL A 189 2.21 -17.11 20.58
N LYS A 190 2.87 -16.18 21.24
CA LYS A 190 2.31 -15.45 22.38
C LYS A 190 1.08 -14.66 21.96
N GLN A 191 0.01 -14.74 22.74
CA GLN A 191 -1.21 -13.98 22.46
C GLN A 191 -0.94 -12.48 22.42
N GLU A 192 -0.04 -11.97 23.27
CA GLU A 192 0.39 -10.57 23.28
C GLU A 192 0.92 -10.11 21.92
N ALA A 193 1.71 -10.95 21.22
CA ALA A 193 2.21 -10.61 19.89
C ALA A 193 1.07 -10.53 18.86
N VAL A 194 0.11 -11.47 18.92
CA VAL A 194 -1.08 -11.43 18.05
C VAL A 194 -1.91 -10.18 18.29
N ASP A 195 -2.10 -9.81 19.55
CA ASP A 195 -2.84 -8.62 19.95
C ASP A 195 -2.12 -7.35 19.50
N THR A 196 -0.79 -7.29 19.69
CA THR A 196 0.03 -6.17 19.23
C THR A 196 -0.02 -5.99 17.71
N LEU A 197 0.06 -7.08 16.96
CA LEU A 197 -0.08 -7.04 15.49
C LEU A 197 -1.42 -6.43 15.07
N ALA A 198 -2.52 -6.80 15.74
CA ALA A 198 -3.83 -6.25 15.40
C ALA A 198 -4.00 -4.78 15.80
N ASP A 199 -3.57 -4.40 17.02
CA ASP A 199 -3.87 -3.10 17.62
C ASP A 199 -2.93 -1.97 17.15
N TRP A 200 -1.69 -2.33 16.77
CA TRP A 200 -0.66 -1.36 16.39
C TRP A 200 -0.31 -1.40 14.91
N HIS A 201 -0.32 -2.58 14.31
CA HIS A 201 0.04 -2.77 12.90
C HIS A 201 -1.15 -2.96 11.98
N PHE A 202 -2.38 -2.97 12.51
CA PHE A 202 -3.60 -3.29 11.76
C PHE A 202 -3.45 -4.60 10.97
N ALA A 203 -2.80 -5.59 11.59
CA ALA A 203 -2.51 -6.87 10.98
C ALA A 203 -3.43 -7.97 11.51
N SER A 204 -4.19 -8.59 10.62
CA SER A 204 -4.96 -9.78 10.96
C SER A 204 -4.05 -11.00 11.06
N THR A 205 -4.31 -11.87 12.03
CA THR A 205 -3.56 -13.12 12.22
C THR A 205 -4.46 -14.32 11.95
N TYR A 206 -4.00 -15.20 11.06
CA TYR A 206 -4.68 -16.42 10.64
C TYR A 206 -3.82 -17.65 10.89
N ARG A 207 -4.45 -18.80 11.20
CA ARG A 207 -3.80 -20.10 11.38
C ARG A 207 -4.17 -21.01 10.23
N LEU A 208 -3.17 -21.41 9.44
CA LEU A 208 -3.39 -22.19 8.21
C LEU A 208 -2.65 -23.53 8.26
N PRO A 209 -3.19 -24.55 7.58
CA PRO A 209 -2.50 -25.83 7.36
C PRO A 209 -1.42 -25.63 6.27
N MET A 210 -0.29 -25.01 6.64
CA MET A 210 0.79 -24.69 5.72
C MET A 210 1.27 -25.92 4.92
N GLY A 211 1.63 -25.71 3.65
CA GLY A 211 2.00 -26.78 2.72
C GLY A 211 0.81 -27.45 2.03
N THR A 212 -0.39 -26.90 2.16
CA THR A 212 -1.60 -27.42 1.50
C THR A 212 -2.15 -26.43 0.48
N GLU A 213 -2.87 -26.92 -0.50
CA GLU A 213 -3.60 -26.10 -1.49
C GLU A 213 -4.63 -25.19 -0.78
N GLU A 214 -5.16 -25.60 0.36
CA GLU A 214 -6.10 -24.81 1.17
C GLU A 214 -5.41 -23.55 1.71
N ALA A 215 -4.20 -23.67 2.26
CA ALA A 215 -3.41 -22.55 2.73
C ALA A 215 -3.01 -21.62 1.57
N ASP A 216 -2.59 -22.19 0.44
CA ASP A 216 -2.22 -21.43 -0.76
C ASP A 216 -3.40 -20.57 -1.26
N LYS A 217 -4.59 -21.16 -1.39
CA LYS A 217 -5.83 -20.47 -1.79
C LYS A 217 -6.26 -19.41 -0.79
N ALA A 218 -6.11 -19.67 0.52
CA ALA A 218 -6.43 -18.72 1.56
C ALA A 218 -5.57 -17.45 1.46
N ILE A 219 -4.26 -17.60 1.30
CA ILE A 219 -3.33 -16.48 1.13
C ILE A 219 -3.58 -15.76 -0.20
N ALA A 220 -3.74 -16.49 -1.30
CA ALA A 220 -4.06 -15.92 -2.61
C ALA A 220 -5.35 -15.10 -2.57
N GLY A 221 -6.39 -15.62 -1.95
CA GLY A 221 -7.66 -14.94 -1.79
C GLY A 221 -7.55 -13.66 -0.95
N TRP A 222 -6.80 -13.71 0.15
CA TRP A 222 -6.53 -12.53 0.98
C TRP A 222 -5.80 -11.44 0.19
N LEU A 223 -4.77 -11.80 -0.57
CA LEU A 223 -4.03 -10.87 -1.42
C LEU A 223 -4.94 -10.24 -2.48
N ASN A 224 -5.72 -11.05 -3.20
CA ASN A 224 -6.64 -10.55 -4.21
C ASN A 224 -7.69 -9.60 -3.63
N GLN A 225 -8.26 -9.93 -2.49
CA GLN A 225 -9.24 -9.09 -1.80
C GLN A 225 -8.64 -7.72 -1.42
N ASN A 226 -7.40 -7.70 -0.91
CA ASN A 226 -6.75 -6.49 -0.42
C ASN A 226 -6.02 -5.69 -1.52
N THR A 227 -6.01 -6.18 -2.75
CA THR A 227 -5.45 -5.49 -3.92
C THR A 227 -6.49 -5.19 -4.99
N GLY A 228 -7.80 -5.28 -4.64
CA GLY A 228 -8.88 -5.02 -5.60
C GLY A 228 -8.90 -5.99 -6.79
N GLY A 229 -8.36 -7.20 -6.63
CA GLY A 229 -8.27 -8.21 -7.69
C GLY A 229 -7.18 -7.97 -8.72
N LEU A 230 -6.33 -6.96 -8.55
CA LEU A 230 -5.28 -6.60 -9.52
C LEU A 230 -4.17 -7.66 -9.62
N LEU A 231 -3.98 -8.48 -8.59
CA LEU A 231 -2.95 -9.53 -8.52
C LEU A 231 -3.52 -10.93 -8.71
N SER A 232 -4.67 -11.08 -9.39
CA SER A 232 -5.34 -12.37 -9.52
C SER A 232 -4.53 -13.42 -10.31
N GLU A 233 -3.74 -12.99 -11.29
CA GLU A 233 -2.88 -13.87 -12.07
C GLU A 233 -1.63 -14.26 -11.29
N GLU A 234 -0.98 -13.32 -10.61
CA GLU A 234 0.26 -13.49 -9.86
C GLU A 234 0.06 -14.33 -8.59
N THR A 235 -1.11 -14.27 -7.98
CA THR A 235 -1.41 -15.03 -6.76
C THR A 235 -1.65 -16.52 -7.01
N GLY A 236 -1.87 -16.92 -8.28
CA GLY A 236 -2.04 -18.32 -8.65
C GLY A 236 -0.81 -19.20 -8.39
N ASP A 237 0.37 -18.60 -8.29
CA ASP A 237 1.64 -19.29 -8.06
C ASP A 237 2.09 -19.31 -6.58
N ILE A 238 1.25 -18.82 -5.67
CA ILE A 238 1.54 -18.90 -4.23
C ILE A 238 1.58 -20.37 -3.81
N ARG A 239 2.70 -20.75 -3.19
CA ARG A 239 2.90 -22.07 -2.60
C ARG A 239 3.45 -21.91 -1.20
N THR A 240 2.80 -22.54 -0.24
CA THR A 240 3.29 -22.65 1.14
C THR A 240 4.04 -23.97 1.31
N ASP A 241 4.98 -24.00 2.26
CA ASP A 241 5.69 -25.22 2.66
C ASP A 241 5.18 -25.65 4.06
N GLY A 242 5.05 -26.95 4.30
CA GLY A 242 4.65 -27.47 5.62
C GLY A 242 5.57 -27.08 6.77
N ASN A 243 6.81 -26.65 6.46
CA ASN A 243 7.78 -26.11 7.42
C ASN A 243 7.65 -24.60 7.64
N ASP A 244 6.83 -23.90 6.83
CA ASP A 244 6.59 -22.47 7.05
C ASP A 244 5.93 -22.25 8.41
N LEU A 245 6.64 -21.59 9.31
CA LEU A 245 6.12 -21.26 10.63
C LEU A 245 5.21 -20.04 10.58
N LEU A 246 5.63 -19.04 9.81
CA LEU A 246 5.00 -17.73 9.68
C LEU A 246 5.28 -17.15 8.30
N ARG A 247 4.25 -16.54 7.70
CA ARG A 247 4.38 -15.63 6.56
C ARG A 247 3.74 -14.30 6.90
N LEU A 248 4.48 -13.21 6.72
CA LEU A 248 4.00 -11.85 6.86
C LEU A 248 3.74 -11.27 5.48
N TYR A 249 2.57 -10.69 5.32
CA TYR A 249 2.18 -10.00 4.10
C TYR A 249 1.74 -8.57 4.41
N ASN A 250 2.17 -7.67 3.57
CA ASN A 250 1.63 -6.32 3.47
C ASN A 250 1.20 -6.07 2.03
N THR A 251 0.06 -5.44 1.85
CA THR A 251 -0.41 -4.96 0.55
C THR A 251 -0.72 -3.47 0.63
N ILE A 252 -0.48 -2.75 -0.47
CA ILE A 252 -1.01 -1.41 -0.69
C ILE A 252 -1.89 -1.46 -1.93
N TYR A 253 -3.15 -1.06 -1.75
CA TYR A 253 -4.04 -0.75 -2.85
C TYR A 253 -4.23 0.75 -2.91
N TYR A 254 -3.82 1.36 -4.03
CA TYR A 254 -3.94 2.79 -4.25
C TYR A 254 -4.68 3.07 -5.54
N LYS A 255 -5.75 3.84 -5.45
CA LYS A 255 -6.52 4.36 -6.58
C LYS A 255 -6.84 5.82 -6.30
N SER A 256 -6.51 6.72 -7.23
CA SER A 256 -6.87 8.12 -7.13
C SER A 256 -7.04 8.72 -8.52
N GLY A 257 -8.03 9.59 -8.68
CA GLY A 257 -8.23 10.36 -9.90
C GLY A 257 -7.16 11.43 -10.07
N TRP A 258 -6.90 11.81 -11.31
CA TRP A 258 -6.14 13.02 -11.59
C TRP A 258 -6.98 14.25 -11.19
N GLN A 259 -6.43 15.15 -10.40
CA GLN A 259 -7.08 16.42 -10.08
C GLN A 259 -7.46 17.18 -11.36
N ASP A 260 -6.60 17.07 -12.34
CA ASP A 260 -6.84 17.54 -13.70
C ASP A 260 -6.61 16.42 -14.71
N ALA A 261 -7.65 15.77 -15.17
CA ALA A 261 -7.59 14.59 -16.01
C ALA A 261 -6.99 14.84 -17.41
N PHE A 262 -6.28 13.82 -17.94
CA PHE A 262 -5.90 13.78 -19.34
C PHE A 262 -7.15 13.55 -20.20
N LYS A 263 -7.33 14.37 -21.25
CA LYS A 263 -8.45 14.20 -22.19
C LYS A 263 -8.10 13.09 -23.18
N SER A 264 -8.96 12.08 -23.31
CA SER A 264 -8.78 10.96 -24.24
C SER A 264 -8.60 11.42 -25.70
N SER A 265 -9.29 12.53 -26.10
CA SER A 265 -9.14 13.14 -27.41
C SER A 265 -7.72 13.68 -27.72
N ARG A 266 -6.87 13.80 -26.72
CA ARG A 266 -5.47 14.23 -26.85
C ARG A 266 -4.48 13.06 -26.74
N THR A 267 -4.94 11.85 -26.50
CA THR A 267 -4.10 10.65 -26.53
C THR A 267 -3.74 10.31 -27.98
N LYS A 268 -2.48 10.14 -28.26
CA LYS A 268 -1.95 9.86 -29.61
C LYS A 268 -0.92 8.77 -29.55
N GLN A 269 -0.91 7.93 -30.59
CA GLN A 269 0.16 6.95 -30.75
C GLN A 269 1.47 7.62 -31.10
N ASP A 270 2.52 7.31 -30.36
CA ASP A 270 3.88 7.72 -30.63
C ASP A 270 4.87 6.62 -30.28
N THR A 271 6.15 6.85 -30.57
CA THR A 271 7.20 5.85 -30.32
C THR A 271 7.78 6.04 -28.94
N PHE A 272 7.70 5.02 -28.12
CA PHE A 272 8.45 4.90 -26.88
C PHE A 272 9.76 4.14 -27.15
N THR A 273 10.89 4.72 -26.76
CA THR A 273 12.20 4.08 -26.87
C THR A 273 12.63 3.63 -25.47
N ALA A 274 12.79 2.33 -25.27
CA ALA A 274 13.25 1.75 -24.02
C ALA A 274 14.77 1.94 -23.83
N ALA A 275 15.28 1.65 -22.61
CA ALA A 275 16.68 1.81 -22.28
C ALA A 275 17.64 0.95 -23.12
N ASP A 276 17.18 -0.20 -23.61
CA ASP A 276 17.93 -1.07 -24.53
C ASP A 276 17.91 -0.60 -26.00
N GLY A 277 17.25 0.53 -26.29
CA GLY A 277 17.09 1.08 -27.63
C GLY A 277 15.93 0.48 -28.42
N SER A 278 15.20 -0.49 -27.89
CA SER A 278 14.00 -1.02 -28.53
C SER A 278 12.90 0.03 -28.64
N ALA A 279 12.15 0.03 -29.74
CA ALA A 279 11.11 1.00 -30.02
C ALA A 279 9.74 0.33 -30.06
N GLN A 280 8.77 0.89 -29.35
CA GLN A 280 7.39 0.41 -29.30
C GLN A 280 6.43 1.54 -29.61
N ARG A 281 5.32 1.21 -30.33
CA ARG A 281 4.21 2.14 -30.54
C ARG A 281 3.27 2.04 -29.35
N VAL A 282 3.11 3.14 -28.63
CA VAL A 282 2.25 3.21 -27.44
C VAL A 282 1.36 4.45 -27.47
N ASP A 283 0.28 4.44 -26.72
CA ASP A 283 -0.64 5.56 -26.60
C ASP A 283 -0.13 6.55 -25.56
N PHE A 284 0.36 7.71 -26.01
CA PHE A 284 0.79 8.79 -25.15
C PHE A 284 -0.37 9.69 -24.78
N MET A 285 -0.58 9.89 -23.50
CA MET A 285 -1.48 10.91 -22.98
C MET A 285 -0.80 12.28 -23.06
N HIS A 286 -1.41 13.24 -23.76
CA HIS A 286 -0.87 14.59 -23.90
C HIS A 286 -1.68 15.60 -23.12
N ARG A 287 -0.95 16.47 -22.39
CA ARG A 287 -1.49 17.67 -21.77
C ARG A 287 -0.42 18.75 -21.73
N THR A 288 -0.82 19.99 -22.03
CA THR A 288 0.01 21.18 -21.88
C THR A 288 -0.58 22.04 -20.79
N GLU A 289 0.23 22.38 -19.81
CA GLU A 289 -0.16 23.28 -18.74
C GLU A 289 1.07 24.02 -18.22
N SER A 290 0.83 25.11 -17.48
CA SER A 290 1.86 25.78 -16.71
C SER A 290 2.08 25.02 -15.40
N GLY A 291 3.31 24.71 -15.09
CA GLY A 291 3.63 23.96 -13.87
C GLY A 291 5.13 24.07 -13.53
N SER A 292 5.47 23.67 -12.31
CA SER A 292 6.85 23.58 -11.87
C SER A 292 7.44 22.21 -12.23
N TYR A 293 8.70 22.20 -12.59
CA TYR A 293 9.50 20.99 -12.70
C TYR A 293 10.85 21.21 -12.01
N ARG A 294 11.48 20.14 -11.59
CA ARG A 294 12.81 20.19 -10.99
C ARG A 294 13.82 19.58 -11.95
N LYS A 295 14.92 20.29 -12.18
CA LYS A 295 16.13 19.74 -12.80
C LYS A 295 17.10 19.32 -11.71
N GLY A 296 17.57 18.09 -11.79
CA GLY A 296 18.70 17.58 -11.05
C GLY A 296 19.89 17.29 -11.98
N ASP A 297 20.95 16.73 -11.42
CA ASP A 297 22.08 16.24 -12.21
C ASP A 297 21.64 14.94 -12.90
N GLY A 298 21.54 14.99 -14.23
CA GLY A 298 21.13 13.85 -15.06
C GLY A 298 19.63 13.53 -15.08
N TYR A 299 18.74 14.35 -14.48
CA TYR A 299 17.30 14.08 -14.56
C TYR A 299 16.43 15.33 -14.56
N THR A 300 15.21 15.16 -15.04
CA THR A 300 14.13 16.14 -14.89
C THR A 300 12.93 15.46 -14.21
N ALA A 301 12.37 16.09 -13.18
CA ALA A 301 11.21 15.57 -12.46
C ALA A 301 10.01 16.51 -12.55
N ALA A 302 8.85 16.00 -12.96
CA ALA A 302 7.61 16.76 -13.12
C ALA A 302 6.50 16.14 -12.23
N PRO A 303 6.00 16.88 -11.24
CA PRO A 303 4.90 16.41 -10.38
C PRO A 303 3.55 16.62 -11.07
N ARG A 304 2.60 15.74 -10.77
CA ARG A 304 1.20 15.81 -11.15
C ARG A 304 0.33 15.53 -9.94
N SER A 305 -0.63 16.41 -9.66
CA SER A 305 -1.55 16.26 -8.55
C SER A 305 -2.63 15.23 -8.86
N LEU A 306 -2.91 14.40 -7.87
CA LEU A 306 -4.04 13.48 -7.80
C LEU A 306 -5.03 14.03 -6.79
N ASN A 307 -6.26 13.56 -6.77
CA ASN A 307 -7.23 13.94 -5.74
C ASN A 307 -6.68 13.63 -4.34
N TYR A 308 -5.95 12.52 -4.23
CA TYR A 308 -5.19 12.19 -3.03
C TYR A 308 -3.73 11.88 -3.41
N GLY A 309 -2.81 12.74 -2.99
CA GLY A 309 -1.39 12.55 -3.23
C GLY A 309 -0.86 13.16 -4.52
N ARG A 310 0.28 12.68 -4.96
CA ARG A 310 1.01 13.21 -6.11
C ARG A 310 1.79 12.11 -6.82
N MET A 311 1.72 12.11 -8.14
CA MET A 311 2.63 11.32 -8.98
C MET A 311 3.79 12.22 -9.45
N VAL A 312 5.01 11.71 -9.40
CA VAL A 312 6.18 12.41 -9.91
C VAL A 312 6.79 11.58 -11.03
N PHE A 313 6.82 12.14 -12.21
CA PHE A 313 7.50 11.54 -13.36
C PHE A 313 8.95 12.00 -13.35
N VAL A 314 9.86 11.04 -13.32
CA VAL A 314 11.31 11.30 -13.38
C VAL A 314 11.82 10.80 -14.72
N LEU A 315 12.43 11.72 -15.47
CA LEU A 315 13.02 11.45 -16.78
C LEU A 315 14.54 11.61 -16.64
N PRO A 316 15.30 10.52 -16.79
CA PRO A 316 16.76 10.54 -16.77
C PRO A 316 17.37 11.36 -17.89
#